data_736720c48ed894504a09448d1ed1608d
#
_entry.id   736720c48ed894504a09448d1ed1608d
#
_cell.length_a   1.000
_cell.length_b   1.000
_cell.length_c   1.000
_cell.angle_alpha   90.00
_cell.angle_beta   90.00
_cell.angle_gamma   90.00
#
_symmetry.space_group_name_H-M   'P 1'
#
loop_
_entity.id
_entity.type
_entity.pdbx_description
1 polymer ?
#
loop_
_entity_poly.entity_id
_entity_poly.type
_entity_poly.pdbx_seq_one_letter_code
_entity_poly.pdbx_strand_id
1 'polypeptide(L)' 'MAITRRQRQVYDFIAEFVQKNQYSPSFEEIGEGLGLSSLATVHKHITNLEEKGLLSRDYNRSR' A
#
# COMPACT_ATOMS: atom_id res chain seq x y z
N MET A 1 13.69 -6.01 -10.45
CA MET A 1 13.54 -6.18 -9.01
C MET A 1 12.34 -7.05 -8.70
N ALA A 2 12.53 -8.02 -7.86
CA ALA A 2 11.44 -8.97 -7.56
C ALA A 2 10.64 -8.52 -6.34
N ILE A 3 9.34 -8.52 -6.47
CA ILE A 3 8.45 -8.32 -5.34
C ILE A 3 7.50 -9.51 -5.29
N THR A 4 6.98 -9.79 -4.11
CA THR A 4 6.07 -10.90 -3.95
C THR A 4 4.73 -10.56 -4.61
N ARG A 5 3.93 -11.60 -4.85
CA ARG A 5 2.61 -11.39 -5.39
C ARG A 5 1.76 -10.50 -4.49
N ARG A 6 1.85 -10.71 -3.20
CA ARG A 6 1.09 -9.91 -2.25
C ARG A 6 1.53 -8.44 -2.29
N GLN A 7 2.84 -8.21 -2.34
CA GLN A 7 3.34 -6.85 -2.43
C GLN A 7 2.87 -6.17 -3.71
N ARG A 8 2.84 -6.92 -4.80
CA ARG A 8 2.34 -6.40 -6.07
C ARG A 8 0.86 -6.02 -5.95
N GLN A 9 0.08 -6.86 -5.28
CA GLN A 9 -1.33 -6.56 -5.07
C GLN A 9 -1.52 -5.28 -4.27
N VAL A 10 -0.72 -5.10 -3.23
CA VAL A 10 -0.80 -3.89 -2.44
C VAL A 10 -0.46 -2.67 -3.29
N TYR A 11 0.61 -2.77 -4.05
CA TYR A 11 1.03 -1.67 -4.90
C TYR A 11 -0.05 -1.32 -5.92
N ASP A 12 -0.59 -2.32 -6.59
CA ASP A 12 -1.62 -2.08 -7.60
C ASP A 12 -2.86 -1.45 -7.00
N PHE A 13 -3.26 -1.91 -5.81
CA PHE A 13 -4.41 -1.34 -5.13
C PHE A 13 -4.20 0.14 -4.84
N ILE A 14 -3.02 0.48 -4.34
CA ILE A 14 -2.71 1.86 -4.02
C ILE A 14 -2.72 2.72 -5.27
N ALA A 15 -2.11 2.24 -6.33
CA ALA A 15 -2.03 3.01 -7.57
C ALA A 15 -3.42 3.30 -8.12
N GLU A 16 -4.28 2.29 -8.13
CA GLU A 16 -5.64 2.47 -8.62
C GLU A 16 -6.44 3.40 -7.73
N PHE A 17 -6.25 3.26 -6.42
CA PHE A 17 -6.98 4.09 -5.48
C PHE A 17 -6.63 5.56 -5.68
N VAL A 18 -5.33 5.85 -5.80
CA VAL A 18 -4.89 7.23 -5.97
C VAL A 18 -5.42 7.80 -7.29
N GLN A 19 -5.39 6.98 -8.34
CA GLN A 19 -5.85 7.43 -9.64
C GLN A 19 -7.34 7.75 -9.61
N LYS A 20 -8.10 6.98 -8.86
CA LYS A 20 -9.54 7.11 -8.82
C LYS A 20 -10.01 8.22 -7.87
N ASN A 21 -9.32 8.37 -6.74
CA ASN A 21 -9.79 9.24 -5.67
C ASN A 21 -8.94 10.48 -5.45
N GLN A 22 -7.78 10.57 -6.08
CA GLN A 22 -6.89 11.72 -6.01
C GLN A 22 -6.24 11.90 -4.66
N TYR A 23 -6.22 10.85 -3.83
CA TYR A 23 -5.50 10.84 -2.58
C TYR A 23 -5.15 9.41 -2.22
N SER A 24 -4.19 9.24 -1.30
CA SER A 24 -3.73 7.92 -0.91
C SER A 24 -4.69 7.24 0.05
N PRO A 25 -4.86 5.92 -0.06
CA PRO A 25 -5.72 5.20 0.89
C PRO A 25 -5.05 5.09 2.25
N SER A 26 -5.87 5.00 3.30
CA SER A 26 -5.35 4.72 4.63
C SER A 26 -4.98 3.25 4.71
N PHE A 27 -4.24 2.90 5.78
CA PHE A 27 -3.90 1.49 5.99
C PHE A 27 -5.16 0.64 6.16
N GLU A 28 -6.17 1.19 6.81
CA GLU A 28 -7.42 0.47 6.96
C GLU A 28 -8.10 0.22 5.63
N GLU A 29 -8.10 1.22 4.77
CA GLU A 29 -8.69 1.07 3.44
C GLU A 29 -7.97 0.01 2.63
N ILE A 30 -6.65 0.00 2.72
CA ILE A 30 -5.86 -1.01 2.03
C ILE A 30 -6.20 -2.40 2.56
N GLY A 31 -6.28 -2.52 3.88
CA GLY A 31 -6.60 -3.81 4.49
C GLY A 31 -7.95 -4.31 4.06
N GLU A 32 -8.95 -3.45 4.07
CA GLU A 32 -10.29 -3.84 3.65
C GLU A 32 -10.33 -4.23 2.20
N GLY A 33 -9.66 -3.45 1.35
CA GLY A 33 -9.70 -3.71 -0.08
C GLY A 33 -9.01 -5.00 -0.46
N LEU A 34 -8.04 -5.44 0.32
CA LEU A 34 -7.27 -6.64 0.03
C LEU A 34 -7.63 -7.82 0.91
N GLY A 35 -8.60 -7.64 1.81
CA GLY A 35 -9.01 -8.72 2.67
C GLY A 35 -8.01 -9.04 3.77
N LEU A 36 -7.21 -8.07 4.16
CA LEU A 36 -6.23 -8.26 5.23
C LEU A 36 -6.84 -7.78 6.53
N SER A 37 -6.78 -8.62 7.55
CA SER A 37 -7.40 -8.30 8.83
C SER A 37 -6.43 -7.60 9.78
N SER A 38 -5.15 -7.57 9.46
CA SER A 38 -4.14 -7.02 10.36
C SER A 38 -3.51 -5.77 9.75
N LEU A 39 -3.57 -4.66 10.48
CA LEU A 39 -2.90 -3.45 10.03
C LEU A 39 -1.39 -3.59 10.07
N ALA A 40 -0.88 -4.44 10.97
CA ALA A 40 0.55 -4.69 11.01
C ALA A 40 1.04 -5.30 9.69
N THR A 41 0.25 -6.20 9.12
CA THR A 41 0.60 -6.80 7.83
C THR A 41 0.61 -5.74 6.74
N VAL A 42 -0.39 -4.87 6.73
CA VAL A 42 -0.45 -3.79 5.74
C VAL A 42 0.79 -2.91 5.87
N HIS A 43 1.11 -2.51 7.10
CA HIS A 43 2.27 -1.66 7.34
C HIS A 43 3.56 -2.32 6.85
N LYS A 44 3.68 -3.62 7.08
CA LYS A 44 4.86 -4.34 6.64
C LYS A 44 5.01 -4.28 5.12
N HIS A 45 3.93 -4.49 4.40
CA HIS A 45 3.98 -4.44 2.95
C HIS A 45 4.32 -3.03 2.46
N ILE A 46 3.74 -2.02 3.08
CA ILE A 46 4.03 -0.64 2.71
C ILE A 46 5.51 -0.32 2.92
N THR A 47 6.04 -0.72 4.08
CA THR A 47 7.44 -0.48 4.38
C THR A 47 8.35 -1.15 3.35
N ASN A 48 8.03 -2.39 2.98
CA ASN A 48 8.81 -3.11 2.00
C ASN A 48 8.80 -2.40 0.64
N LEU A 49 7.65 -1.90 0.24
CA LEU A 49 7.54 -1.20 -1.03
C LEU A 49 8.31 0.11 -1.02
N GLU A 50 8.31 0.79 0.11
CA GLU A 50 9.11 2.01 0.23
C GLU A 50 10.59 1.71 0.13
N GLU A 51 11.04 0.64 0.77
CA GLU A 51 12.44 0.28 0.72
C GLU A 51 12.88 -0.09 -0.69
N LYS A 52 11.98 -0.62 -1.47
CA LYS A 52 12.28 -0.99 -2.85
C LYS A 52 12.12 0.19 -3.81
N GLY A 53 11.72 1.34 -3.30
CA GLY A 53 11.60 2.53 -4.11
C GLY A 53 10.34 2.60 -4.94
N LEU A 54 9.36 1.75 -4.65
CA LEU A 54 8.11 1.73 -5.40
C LEU A 54 7.08 2.70 -4.83
N LEU A 55 7.22 3.05 -3.56
CA LEU A 55 6.34 4.01 -2.92
C LEU A 55 7.15 5.12 -2.30
N SER A 56 6.60 6.32 -2.31
CA SER A 56 7.22 7.45 -1.67
C SER A 56 7.07 7.37 -0.16
N ARG A 57 8.07 7.86 0.54
CA ARG A 57 7.99 7.92 1.99
C ARG A 57 6.84 8.81 2.45
N ASP A 58 6.49 9.78 1.66
CA ASP A 58 5.38 10.67 1.98
C ASP A 58 4.06 9.95 2.06
N TYR A 59 3.98 8.78 1.43
CA TYR A 59 2.75 8.01 1.48
C TYR A 59 2.35 7.65 2.91
N ASN A 60 3.32 7.46 3.80
CA ASN A 60 3.05 7.08 5.17
C ASN A 60 2.47 8.20 6.01
N ARG A 61 2.51 9.40 5.51
CA ARG A 61 1.97 10.51 6.26
C ARG A 61 0.46 10.45 6.23
N SER A 62 -0.13 10.65 7.35
CA SER A 62 -1.57 10.66 7.46
C SER A 62 -2.14 11.82 6.68
N ARG A 63 -3.28 11.56 6.07
CA ARG A 63 -4.01 12.62 5.41
C ARG A 63 -4.66 13.52 6.41
#